data_5064d70ae32269fea6a90fe44bd462e9
#
_entry.id   5064d70ae32269fea6a90fe44bd462e9
#
_cell.length_a   1.000
_cell.length_b   1.000
_cell.length_c   1.000
_cell.angle_alpha   90.00
_cell.angle_beta   90.00
_cell.angle_gamma   90.00
#
_symmetry.space_group_name_H-M   'P 1'
#
loop_
_entity.id
_entity.type
_entity.pdbx_description
1 polymer ?
#
loop_
_entity_poly.entity_id
_entity_poly.type
_entity_poly.pdbx_seq_one_letter_code
_entity_poly.pdbx_strand_id
1 'polypeptide(L)'
;KKLTVIDDLFASFFTISRADMKRFRFIKGDAEGLVNEPLRIKGMRLSISLREDDRRDNTVWVSLRSVDSFPCNKMAEKFFNGGGHLNASGGRLNCSLEEAVTIARKAIEDFAELLR
;
A
#
# COMPACT_ATOMS: atom_id res chain seq x y z
N LYS A 1 0.26 -0.94 13.61
CA LYS A 1 -0.51 -0.59 12.43
C LYS A 1 -0.86 0.90 12.46
N LYS A 2 -0.47 1.61 11.44
CA LYS A 2 -0.78 3.03 11.30
C LYS A 2 -1.38 3.30 9.95
N LEU A 3 -2.51 3.98 9.93
CA LEU A 3 -3.13 4.46 8.71
C LEU A 3 -2.76 5.93 8.51
N THR A 4 -2.27 6.25 7.33
CA THR A 4 -2.00 7.62 6.92
C THR A 4 -2.92 7.96 5.76
N VAL A 5 -3.66 9.05 5.91
CA VAL A 5 -4.57 9.55 4.87
C VAL A 5 -3.98 10.83 4.28
N ILE A 6 -3.92 10.89 2.97
CA ILE A 6 -3.49 12.08 2.24
C ILE A 6 -4.73 12.66 1.57
N ASP A 7 -5.46 13.49 2.29
CA ASP A 7 -6.81 13.95 1.92
C ASP A 7 -6.88 14.63 0.56
N ASP A 8 -5.97 15.56 0.31
CA ASP A 8 -5.97 16.34 -0.93
C ASP A 8 -5.58 15.51 -2.17
N LEU A 9 -5.05 14.32 -1.97
CA LEU A 9 -4.70 13.40 -3.04
C LEU A 9 -5.59 12.16 -3.10
N PHE A 10 -6.60 12.08 -2.22
CA PHE A 10 -7.56 10.97 -2.20
C PHE A 10 -6.89 9.60 -2.10
N ALA A 11 -5.83 9.54 -1.34
CA ALA A 11 -5.04 8.31 -1.17
C ALA A 11 -4.74 8.06 0.30
N SER A 12 -4.52 6.80 0.63
CA SER A 12 -4.09 6.40 1.96
C SER A 12 -3.08 5.27 1.88
N PHE A 13 -2.29 5.14 2.91
CA PHE A 13 -1.45 3.97 3.07
C PHE A 13 -1.41 3.59 4.55
N PHE A 14 -1.13 2.34 4.82
CA PHE A 14 -0.91 1.90 6.19
C PHE A 14 0.25 0.91 6.24
N THR A 15 0.85 0.81 7.41
CA THR A 15 2.01 -0.04 7.64
C THR A 15 1.68 -1.14 8.62
N ILE A 16 2.26 -2.31 8.41
CA ILE A 16 2.17 -3.45 9.33
C ILE A 16 3.59 -3.93 9.56
N SER A 17 4.13 -3.68 10.74
CA SER A 17 5.46 -4.13 11.10
C SER A 17 5.44 -5.56 11.61
N ARG A 18 6.63 -6.18 11.75
CA ARG A 18 6.75 -7.49 12.40
C ARG A 18 6.17 -7.47 13.80
N ALA A 19 6.43 -6.39 14.53
CA ALA A 19 5.91 -6.23 15.88
C ALA A 19 4.38 -6.22 15.88
N ASP A 20 3.77 -5.53 14.92
CA ASP A 20 2.32 -5.53 14.76
C ASP A 20 1.76 -6.92 14.50
N MET A 21 2.38 -7.66 13.58
CA MET A 21 1.94 -9.01 13.24
C MET A 21 2.03 -9.94 14.43
N LYS A 22 3.12 -9.89 15.17
CA LYS A 22 3.34 -10.70 16.35
C LYS A 22 2.36 -10.36 17.47
N ARG A 23 2.13 -9.08 17.68
CA ARG A 23 1.27 -8.56 18.74
C ARG A 23 -0.19 -8.93 18.54
N PHE A 24 -0.66 -8.89 17.31
CA PHE A 24 -2.08 -9.14 16.98
C PHE A 24 -2.31 -10.53 16.38
N ARG A 25 -1.30 -11.38 16.36
CA ARG A 25 -1.38 -12.70 15.72
C ARG A 25 -1.87 -12.60 14.28
N PHE A 26 -1.32 -11.64 13.59
CA PHE A 26 -1.73 -11.29 12.25
C PHE A 26 -1.32 -12.36 11.26
N ILE A 27 -2.21 -12.75 10.35
CA ILE A 27 -1.89 -13.65 9.25
C ILE A 27 -1.94 -12.89 7.93
N LYS A 28 -1.26 -13.41 6.91
CA LYS A 28 -1.11 -12.74 5.62
C LYS A 28 -2.44 -12.30 4.99
N GLY A 29 -3.46 -13.16 5.04
CA GLY A 29 -4.77 -12.84 4.48
C GLY A 29 -5.45 -11.63 5.10
N ASP A 30 -5.14 -11.36 6.38
CA ASP A 30 -5.70 -10.20 7.07
C ASP A 30 -5.20 -8.89 6.47
N ALA A 31 -3.91 -8.84 6.05
CA ALA A 31 -3.35 -7.66 5.41
C ALA A 31 -4.05 -7.37 4.09
N GLU A 32 -4.32 -8.41 3.31
CA GLU A 32 -4.98 -8.28 2.01
C GLU A 32 -6.42 -7.78 2.17
N GLY A 33 -7.13 -8.25 3.19
CA GLY A 33 -8.47 -7.77 3.50
C GLY A 33 -8.47 -6.30 3.96
N LEU A 34 -7.52 -5.95 4.80
CA LEU A 34 -7.42 -4.60 5.36
C LEU A 34 -7.12 -3.53 4.31
N VAL A 35 -6.44 -3.87 3.23
CA VAL A 35 -6.07 -2.87 2.21
C VAL A 35 -7.30 -2.27 1.53
N ASN A 36 -8.44 -2.97 1.53
CA ASN A 36 -9.68 -2.45 0.95
C ASN A 36 -10.45 -1.52 1.89
N GLU A 37 -10.21 -1.61 3.20
CA GLU A 37 -11.01 -0.85 4.18
C GLU A 37 -10.95 0.67 3.98
N PRO A 38 -9.77 1.28 3.74
CA PRO A 38 -9.72 2.72 3.51
C PRO A 38 -10.52 3.20 2.30
N LEU A 39 -10.79 2.33 1.33
CA LEU A 39 -11.56 2.70 0.15
C LEU A 39 -13.04 2.96 0.45
N ARG A 40 -13.49 2.61 1.65
CA ARG A 40 -14.85 2.93 2.11
C ARG A 40 -14.99 4.39 2.53
N ILE A 41 -13.86 5.07 2.75
CA ILE A 41 -13.86 6.48 3.10
C ILE A 41 -14.23 7.27 1.84
N LYS A 42 -15.24 8.13 1.97
CA LYS A 42 -15.74 8.92 0.84
C LYS A 42 -14.61 9.71 0.18
N GLY A 43 -14.51 9.58 -1.13
CA GLY A 43 -13.48 10.27 -1.91
C GLY A 43 -12.15 9.53 -2.02
N MET A 44 -11.94 8.47 -1.22
CA MET A 44 -10.69 7.71 -1.27
C MET A 44 -10.63 6.88 -2.54
N ARG A 45 -9.57 7.05 -3.32
CA ARG A 45 -9.41 6.36 -4.60
C ARG A 45 -8.31 5.32 -4.60
N LEU A 46 -7.35 5.41 -3.68
CA LEU A 46 -6.21 4.50 -3.62
C LEU A 46 -5.90 4.12 -2.18
N SER A 47 -5.61 2.85 -1.96
CA SER A 47 -5.13 2.33 -0.69
C SER A 47 -3.89 1.48 -0.93
N ILE A 48 -2.84 1.72 -0.15
CA ILE A 48 -1.59 0.96 -0.20
C ILE A 48 -1.32 0.34 1.16
N SER A 49 -1.01 -0.94 1.16
CA SER A 49 -0.57 -1.68 2.35
C SER A 49 0.92 -1.98 2.23
N LEU A 50 1.67 -1.67 3.26
CA LEU A 50 3.10 -1.95 3.37
C LEU A 50 3.32 -2.87 4.57
N ARG A 51 3.69 -4.12 4.31
CA ARG A 51 3.85 -5.13 5.36
C ARG A 51 5.26 -5.68 5.36
N GLU A 52 5.93 -5.60 6.51
CA GLU A 52 7.22 -6.25 6.67
C GLU A 52 7.09 -7.76 6.53
N ASP A 53 8.08 -8.37 5.88
CA ASP A 53 8.17 -9.82 5.87
C ASP A 53 8.46 -10.29 7.30
N ASP A 54 7.87 -11.40 7.71
CA ASP A 54 8.01 -11.90 9.09
C ASP A 54 9.37 -12.53 9.38
N ARG A 55 10.16 -12.85 8.37
CA ARG A 55 11.46 -13.52 8.51
C ARG A 55 12.61 -12.84 7.80
N ARG A 56 12.35 -12.24 6.63
CA ARG A 56 13.39 -11.61 5.81
C ARG A 56 13.55 -10.15 6.17
N ASP A 57 14.77 -9.76 6.51
CA ASP A 57 15.07 -8.36 6.76
C ASP A 57 15.01 -7.57 5.45
N ASN A 58 14.72 -6.28 5.57
CA ASN A 58 14.66 -5.39 4.42
C ASN A 58 13.78 -5.92 3.29
N THR A 59 12.64 -6.49 3.65
CA THR A 59 11.66 -6.99 2.70
C THR A 59 10.30 -6.51 3.11
N VAL A 60 9.64 -5.75 2.21
CA VAL A 60 8.32 -5.21 2.43
C VAL A 60 7.40 -5.65 1.29
N TRP A 61 6.30 -6.28 1.66
CA TRP A 61 5.28 -6.68 0.70
C TRP A 61 4.29 -5.54 0.52
N VAL A 62 3.96 -5.25 -0.72
CA VAL A 62 3.09 -4.14 -1.06
C VAL A 62 1.81 -4.67 -1.70
N SER A 63 0.68 -4.20 -1.20
CA SER A 63 -0.62 -4.46 -1.83
C SER A 63 -1.26 -3.13 -2.16
N LEU A 64 -1.82 -3.02 -3.35
CA LEU A 64 -2.48 -1.80 -3.82
C LEU A 64 -3.90 -2.13 -4.24
N ARG A 65 -4.82 -1.28 -3.85
CA ARG A 65 -6.22 -1.36 -4.28
C ARG A 65 -6.67 0.04 -4.67
N SER A 66 -7.46 0.11 -5.71
CA SER A 66 -7.97 1.39 -6.18
C SER A 66 -9.41 1.24 -6.66
N VAL A 67 -10.07 2.37 -6.91
CA VAL A 67 -11.42 2.38 -7.44
C VAL A 67 -11.44 3.08 -8.79
N ASP A 68 -12.48 2.83 -9.55
CA ASP A 68 -12.74 3.44 -10.84
C ASP A 68 -11.55 3.27 -11.80
N SER A 69 -11.15 4.32 -12.47
CA SER A 69 -10.13 4.26 -13.51
C SER A 69 -8.69 4.42 -13.01
N PHE A 70 -8.48 4.55 -11.70
CA PHE A 70 -7.11 4.71 -11.20
C PHE A 70 -6.30 3.43 -11.40
N PRO A 71 -5.21 3.49 -12.17
CA PRO A 71 -4.46 2.28 -12.53
C PRO A 71 -3.39 1.93 -11.50
N CYS A 72 -3.78 1.29 -10.40
CA CYS A 72 -2.80 0.94 -9.38
C CYS A 72 -1.77 -0.08 -9.88
N ASN A 73 -2.07 -0.82 -10.95
CA ASN A 73 -1.10 -1.70 -11.58
C ASN A 73 0.09 -0.92 -12.17
N LYS A 74 -0.15 0.27 -12.70
CA LYS A 74 0.91 1.11 -13.25
C LYS A 74 1.81 1.65 -12.14
N MET A 75 1.21 1.99 -11.00
CA MET A 75 1.98 2.39 -9.82
C MET A 75 2.83 1.24 -9.30
N ALA A 76 2.27 0.03 -9.26
CA ALA A 76 3.01 -1.16 -8.82
C ALA A 76 4.21 -1.42 -9.72
N GLU A 77 4.04 -1.31 -11.02
CA GLU A 77 5.12 -1.51 -12.00
C GLU A 77 6.22 -0.47 -11.84
N LYS A 78 5.85 0.78 -11.65
CA LYS A 78 6.82 1.89 -11.59
C LYS A 78 7.56 1.98 -10.26
N PHE A 79 6.89 1.74 -9.14
CA PHE A 79 7.45 2.01 -7.81
C PHE A 79 7.65 0.79 -6.92
N PHE A 80 6.97 -0.30 -7.17
CA PHE A 80 6.93 -1.41 -6.21
C PHE A 80 7.38 -2.76 -6.77
N ASN A 81 8.08 -2.75 -7.88
CA ASN A 81 8.62 -3.99 -8.49
C ASN A 81 7.57 -5.07 -8.68
N GLY A 82 6.40 -4.67 -9.15
CA GLY A 82 5.28 -5.60 -9.24
C GLY A 82 4.36 -5.32 -10.40
N GLY A 83 3.09 -5.60 -10.19
CA GLY A 83 2.06 -5.43 -11.20
C GLY A 83 0.77 -6.08 -10.75
N GLY A 84 -0.15 -6.27 -11.68
CA GLY A 84 -1.43 -6.90 -11.41
C GLY A 84 -2.54 -6.31 -12.26
N HIS A 85 -3.70 -6.18 -11.65
CA HIS A 85 -4.90 -5.66 -12.32
C HIS A 85 -5.09 -4.17 -12.04
N LEU A 86 -5.93 -3.53 -12.82
CA LEU A 86 -6.21 -2.10 -12.72
C LEU A 86 -6.49 -1.64 -11.29
N ASN A 87 -7.32 -2.37 -10.57
CA ASN A 87 -7.76 -2.01 -9.23
C ASN A 87 -7.20 -2.91 -8.11
N ALA A 88 -6.37 -3.87 -8.44
CA ALA A 88 -5.77 -4.78 -7.46
C ALA A 88 -4.40 -5.24 -7.95
N SER A 89 -3.36 -4.77 -7.29
CA SER A 89 -1.98 -5.06 -7.69
C SER A 89 -1.11 -5.25 -6.45
N GLY A 90 0.10 -5.69 -6.66
CA GLY A 90 1.03 -5.88 -5.58
C GLY A 90 2.46 -5.77 -6.03
N GLY A 91 3.37 -5.79 -5.07
CA GLY A 91 4.79 -5.73 -5.35
C GLY A 91 5.60 -6.07 -4.12
N ARG A 92 6.90 -5.87 -4.24
CA ARG A 92 7.86 -6.15 -3.18
C ARG A 92 8.99 -5.13 -3.22
N LEU A 93 9.32 -4.60 -2.06
CA LEU A 93 10.45 -3.69 -1.90
C LEU A 93 11.53 -4.37 -1.05
N ASN A 94 12.78 -4.18 -1.45
CA ASN A 94 13.92 -4.71 -0.70
C ASN A 94 14.54 -3.56 0.11
N CYS A 95 13.82 -3.14 1.14
CA CYS A 95 14.20 -2.00 1.97
C CYS A 95 13.52 -2.07 3.33
N SER A 96 13.82 -1.13 4.21
CA SER A 96 13.15 -1.01 5.49
C SER A 96 11.71 -0.53 5.32
N LEU A 97 10.91 -0.71 6.35
CA LEU A 97 9.52 -0.21 6.34
C LEU A 97 9.50 1.32 6.23
N GLU A 98 10.45 2.01 6.88
CA GLU A 98 10.55 3.47 6.79
C GLU A 98 10.85 3.93 5.37
N GLU A 99 11.75 3.25 4.69
CA GLU A 99 12.06 3.55 3.30
C GLU A 99 10.86 3.26 2.39
N ALA A 100 10.13 2.19 2.68
CA ALA A 100 8.92 1.84 1.93
C ALA A 100 7.86 2.94 2.05
N VAL A 101 7.71 3.55 3.23
CA VAL A 101 6.80 4.67 3.44
C VAL A 101 7.21 5.86 2.56
N THR A 102 8.50 6.15 2.49
CA THR A 102 9.01 7.23 1.64
C THR A 102 8.69 6.98 0.17
N ILE A 103 8.88 5.73 -0.28
CA ILE A 103 8.57 5.34 -1.64
C ILE A 103 7.07 5.47 -1.92
N ALA A 104 6.23 5.03 -0.98
CA ALA A 104 4.78 5.11 -1.12
C ALA A 104 4.31 6.56 -1.25
N ARG A 105 4.84 7.47 -0.42
CA ARG A 105 4.53 8.90 -0.52
C ARG A 105 4.93 9.47 -1.87
N LYS A 106 6.10 9.11 -2.35
CA LYS A 106 6.59 9.56 -3.66
C LYS A 106 5.72 9.03 -4.79
N ALA A 107 5.30 7.78 -4.70
CA ALA A 107 4.42 7.16 -5.70
C ALA A 107 3.08 7.89 -5.76
N ILE A 108 2.49 8.21 -4.60
CA ILE A 108 1.22 8.94 -4.53
C ILE A 108 1.36 10.33 -5.16
N GLU A 109 2.44 11.04 -4.88
CA GLU A 109 2.69 12.34 -5.46
C GLU A 109 2.87 12.26 -6.98
N ASP A 110 3.59 11.25 -7.45
CA ASP A 110 3.84 11.05 -8.88
C ASP A 110 2.54 10.78 -9.65
N PHE A 111 1.58 10.13 -9.02
CA PHE A 111 0.29 9.81 -9.63
C PHE A 111 -0.83 10.76 -9.21
N ALA A 112 -0.49 11.90 -8.61
CA ALA A 112 -1.48 12.81 -8.05
C ALA A 112 -2.53 13.27 -9.06
N GLU A 113 -2.15 13.52 -10.29
CA GLU A 113 -3.10 13.98 -11.31
C GLU A 113 -4.14 12.93 -11.67
N LEU A 114 -3.77 11.67 -11.62
CA LEU A 114 -4.70 10.56 -11.87
C LEU A 114 -5.62 10.30 -10.68
N LEU A 115 -5.25 10.80 -9.50
CA LEU A 115 -6.07 10.65 -8.29
C LEU A 115 -7.14 11.73 -8.17
N ARG A 116 -6.96 12.86 -8.81
CA ARG A 116 -7.89 13.99 -8.75
C ARG A 116 -9.07 13.85 -9.69
#